data_14a2d3506624a706398e07000934ad70
#
_entry.id   14a2d3506624a706398e07000934ad70
#
_cell.length_a   1.000
_cell.length_b   1.000
_cell.length_c   1.000
_cell.angle_alpha   90.00
_cell.angle_beta   90.00
_cell.angle_gamma   90.00
#
_symmetry.space_group_name_H-M   'P 1'
#
loop_
_entity.id
_entity.type
_entity.pdbx_description
1 polymer ?
#
loop_
_entity_poly.entity_id
_entity_poly.type
_entity_poly.pdbx_seq_one_letter_code
_entity_poly.pdbx_strand_id
1 'polypeptide(L)' 'MLSKLRQVEERYIELERKLQEPEVYSNPVTAAKISREQKEIEPVVVAFRKYQKTQKDFEETRIL' A
#
# COMPACT_ATOMS: atom_id res chain seq x y z
N MET A 1 -14.27 -8.97 -3.98
CA MET A 1 -13.20 -8.39 -4.80
C MET A 1 -12.49 -7.24 -4.10
N LEU A 2 -13.23 -6.31 -3.54
CA LEU A 2 -12.63 -5.18 -2.81
C LEU A 2 -11.83 -5.64 -1.60
N SER A 3 -12.21 -6.75 -0.97
CA SER A 3 -11.48 -7.26 0.19
C SER A 3 -10.05 -7.70 -0.16
N LYS A 4 -9.84 -8.25 -1.37
CA LYS A 4 -8.50 -8.64 -1.79
C LYS A 4 -7.60 -7.41 -2.02
N LEU A 5 -8.17 -6.38 -2.63
CA LEU A 5 -7.43 -5.13 -2.86
C LEU A 5 -7.10 -4.45 -1.53
N ARG A 6 -8.02 -4.48 -0.59
CA ARG A 6 -7.79 -3.94 0.75
C ARG A 6 -6.69 -4.71 1.47
N GLN A 7 -6.66 -6.04 1.33
CA GLN A 7 -5.61 -6.86 1.92
C GLN A 7 -4.24 -6.51 1.34
N VAL A 8 -4.18 -6.27 0.03
CA VAL A 8 -2.92 -5.86 -0.61
C VAL A 8 -2.47 -4.51 -0.07
N GLU A 9 -3.38 -3.56 0.08
CA GLU A 9 -3.04 -2.27 0.65
C GLU A 9 -2.54 -2.39 2.09
N GLU A 10 -3.21 -3.21 2.90
CA GLU A 10 -2.79 -3.46 4.28
C GLU A 10 -1.39 -4.08 4.33
N ARG A 11 -1.12 -5.01 3.41
CA ARG A 11 0.21 -5.61 3.31
C ARG A 11 1.27 -4.57 2.96
N TYR A 12 0.96 -3.67 2.03
CA TYR A 12 1.86 -2.59 1.65
C TYR A 12 2.19 -1.71 2.85
N ILE A 13 1.19 -1.33 3.61
CA ILE A 13 1.36 -0.50 4.81
C ILE A 13 2.21 -1.24 5.86
N GLU A 14 1.96 -2.53 6.04
CA GLU A 14 2.73 -3.34 6.97
C GLU A 14 4.19 -3.42 6.57
N LEU A 15 4.47 -3.61 5.28
CA LEU A 15 5.84 -3.65 4.77
C LEU A 15 6.54 -2.30 4.95
N GLU A 16 5.82 -1.21 4.70
CA GLU A 16 6.36 0.13 4.92
C GLU A 16 6.72 0.35 6.39
N ARG A 17 5.85 -0.09 7.28
CA ARG A 17 6.09 0.01 8.73
C ARG A 17 7.31 -0.80 9.15
N LYS A 18 7.45 -2.01 8.61
CA LYS A 18 8.61 -2.86 8.91
C LYS A 18 9.92 -2.20 8.48
N LEU A 19 9.89 -1.52 7.34
CA LEU A 19 11.10 -0.83 6.86
C LEU A 19 11.53 0.30 7.78
N GLN A 20 10.65 0.80 8.63
CA GLN A 20 10.97 1.84 9.60
C GLN A 20 11.48 1.27 10.92
N GLU A 21 11.40 -0.03 11.12
CA GLU A 21 11.92 -0.67 12.33
C GLU A 21 13.45 -0.79 12.28
N PRO A 22 14.13 -0.41 13.38
CA PRO A 22 15.60 -0.48 13.41
C PRO A 22 16.16 -1.88 13.13
N GLU A 23 15.45 -2.91 13.57
CA GLU A 23 15.86 -4.29 13.34
C GLU A 23 15.85 -4.66 11.86
N VAL A 24 14.98 -4.01 11.10
CA VAL A 24 14.82 -4.28 9.66
C VAL A 24 15.79 -3.44 8.85
N TYR A 25 15.81 -2.11 9.05
CA TYR A 25 16.63 -1.26 8.19
C TYR A 25 18.13 -1.40 8.48
N SER A 26 18.51 -1.91 9.65
CA SER A 26 19.92 -2.19 9.94
C SER A 26 20.38 -3.51 9.34
N ASN A 27 19.45 -4.34 8.83
CA ASN A 27 19.76 -5.60 8.15
C ASN A 27 19.49 -5.44 6.66
N PRO A 28 20.55 -5.24 5.82
CA PRO A 28 20.34 -4.94 4.40
C PRO A 28 19.64 -6.06 3.64
N VAL A 29 19.84 -7.32 4.03
CA VAL A 29 19.19 -8.46 3.35
C VAL A 29 17.68 -8.44 3.61
N THR A 30 17.29 -8.26 4.86
CA THR A 30 15.87 -8.23 5.23
C THR A 30 15.20 -6.99 4.62
N ALA A 31 15.85 -5.84 4.71
CA ALA A 31 15.31 -4.60 4.14
C ALA A 31 15.11 -4.73 2.63
N ALA A 32 16.06 -5.35 1.93
CA ALA A 32 15.96 -5.55 0.49
C ALA A 32 14.77 -6.45 0.12
N LYS A 33 14.55 -7.53 0.89
CA LYS A 33 13.43 -8.44 0.64
C LYS A 33 12.10 -7.73 0.82
N ILE A 34 11.96 -6.97 1.90
CA ILE A 34 10.72 -6.25 2.18
C ILE A 34 10.47 -5.17 1.14
N SER A 35 11.51 -4.44 0.77
CA SER A 35 11.42 -3.40 -0.26
C SER A 35 11.01 -3.97 -1.61
N ARG A 36 11.55 -5.14 -1.97
CA ARG A 36 11.21 -5.81 -3.22
C ARG A 36 9.74 -6.22 -3.24
N GLU A 37 9.25 -6.83 -2.15
CA GLU A 37 7.85 -7.21 -2.05
C GLU A 37 6.95 -5.97 -2.15
N GLN A 38 7.33 -4.90 -1.46
CA GLN A 38 6.58 -3.65 -1.52
C GLN A 38 6.47 -3.11 -2.94
N LYS A 39 7.57 -3.15 -3.69
CA LYS A 39 7.57 -2.69 -5.08
C LYS A 39 6.71 -3.56 -5.98
N GLU A 40 6.66 -4.85 -5.71
CA GLU A 40 5.84 -5.77 -6.51
C GLU A 40 4.35 -5.47 -6.38
N ILE A 41 3.89 -5.10 -5.18
CA ILE A 41 2.48 -4.81 -4.96
C ILE A 41 2.14 -3.33 -5.12
N GLU A 42 3.13 -2.47 -5.23
CA GLU A 42 2.93 -1.02 -5.34
C GLU A 42 1.98 -0.62 -6.47
N PRO A 43 2.12 -1.15 -7.70
CA PRO A 43 1.20 -0.77 -8.79
C PRO A 43 -0.26 -1.06 -8.46
N VAL A 44 -0.52 -2.17 -7.80
CA VAL A 44 -1.87 -2.54 -7.40
C VAL A 44 -2.41 -1.57 -6.35
N VAL A 45 -1.57 -1.23 -5.37
CA VAL A 45 -1.95 -0.30 -4.30
C VAL A 45 -2.21 1.09 -4.86
N VAL A 46 -1.37 1.56 -5.77
CA VAL A 46 -1.54 2.87 -6.40
C VAL A 46 -2.86 2.92 -7.18
N ALA A 47 -3.15 1.87 -7.96
CA ALA A 47 -4.39 1.79 -8.72
C ALA A 47 -5.61 1.79 -7.80
N PHE A 48 -5.55 1.04 -6.69
CA PHE A 48 -6.63 0.97 -5.73
C PHE A 48 -6.87 2.33 -5.06
N ARG A 49 -5.81 3.03 -4.69
CA ARG A 49 -5.93 4.36 -4.08
C ARG A 49 -6.52 5.38 -5.03
N LYS A 50 -6.16 5.31 -6.31
CA LYS A 50 -6.74 6.17 -7.34
C LYS A 50 -8.24 5.91 -7.48
N TYR A 51 -8.63 4.65 -7.46
CA TYR A 51 -10.03 4.26 -7.53
C TYR A 51 -10.81 4.82 -6.34
N GLN A 52 -10.26 4.69 -5.14
CA GLN A 52 -10.90 5.20 -3.93
C GLN A 52 -11.06 6.72 -3.98
N LYS A 53 -10.03 7.41 -4.45
CA LYS A 53 -10.07 8.87 -4.56
C LYS A 53 -11.11 9.33 -5.55
N THR A 54 -11.17 8.70 -6.72
CA THR A 54 -12.16 9.03 -7.75
C THR A 54 -13.56 8.82 -7.22
N GLN A 55 -13.80 7.71 -6.53
CA GLN A 55 -15.10 7.40 -5.96
C GLN A 55 -15.51 8.42 -4.91
N LYS A 56 -14.58 8.80 -4.06
CA LYS A 56 -14.83 9.80 -3.03
C LYS A 56 -15.13 11.16 -3.63
N ASP A 57 -14.36 11.58 -4.64
CA ASP A 57 -14.58 12.84 -5.31
C ASP A 57 -15.96 12.89 -5.98
N PHE A 58 -16.36 11.79 -6.56
CA PHE A 58 -17.67 11.66 -7.17
C PHE A 58 -18.79 11.82 -6.12
N GLU A 59 -18.63 11.19 -4.97
CA GLU A 59 -19.61 11.28 -3.90
C GLU A 59 -19.71 12.70 -3.35
N GLU A 60 -18.59 13.39 -3.18
CA GLU A 60 -18.57 14.78 -2.71
C GLU A 60 -19.28 15.71 -3.69
N THR A 61 -19.03 15.53 -4.97
CA THR A 61 -19.70 16.31 -6.00
C THR A 61 -21.22 16.07 -5.97
N ARG A 62 -21.62 14.86 -5.66
CA ARG A 62 -23.02 14.48 -5.60
C ARG A 62 -23.75 15.14 -4.44
N ILE A 63 -23.07 15.40 -3.36
CA ILE A 63 -23.66 16.04 -2.18
C ILE A 63 -23.89 17.53 -2.41
N LEU A 64 -23.09 18.13 -3.24
CA LEU A 64 -23.22 19.54 -3.61
C LEU A 64 -24.37 19.74 -4.58
#